data_65ba20224ad3c639c9b30df97c96b05a
#
_entry.id   65ba20224ad3c639c9b30df97c96b05a
#
_cell.length_a   1.000
_cell.length_b   1.000
_cell.length_c   1.000
_cell.angle_alpha   90.00
_cell.angle_beta   90.00
_cell.angle_gamma   90.00
#
_symmetry.space_group_name_H-M   'P 1'
#
loop_
_entity.id
_entity.type
_entity.pdbx_description
1 polymer ?
#
loop_
_entity_poly.entity_id
_entity_poly.type
_entity_poly.pdbx_seq_one_letter_code
_entity_poly.pdbx_strand_id
1 'polypeptide(L)'
;MEQTLALIERSHKGDKDARNVLAQQNMGLVYTVARRFNGRGCEMEDLIQIGSIGLLKAIDKFDLSYDVRFSTYAVPMIAGEIKRFLRDDGMIKVSRSLKEMAVKVCMTREKLEKDYGREPTLEEVSEAIGATREEIVMAM
;
A
#
# COMPACT_ATOMS: atom_id res chain seq x y z
N MET A 1 -28.40 6.67 -6.11
CA MET A 1 -27.82 6.71 -7.45
C MET A 1 -28.02 8.07 -8.14
N GLU A 2 -29.22 8.59 -8.17
CA GLU A 2 -29.48 9.93 -8.74
C GLU A 2 -28.75 11.04 -7.99
N GLN A 3 -28.68 10.98 -6.67
CA GLN A 3 -27.96 11.96 -5.85
C GLN A 3 -26.47 11.94 -6.15
N THR A 4 -25.89 10.76 -6.38
CA THR A 4 -24.47 10.61 -6.72
C THR A 4 -24.19 11.28 -8.07
N LEU A 5 -25.03 11.04 -9.07
CA LEU A 5 -24.86 11.63 -10.39
C LEU A 5 -25.00 13.15 -10.36
N ALA A 6 -25.96 13.67 -9.58
CA ALA A 6 -26.15 15.11 -9.42
C ALA A 6 -24.92 15.76 -8.77
N LEU A 7 -24.33 15.13 -7.75
CA LEU A 7 -23.13 15.63 -7.08
C LEU A 7 -21.92 15.59 -8.02
N ILE A 8 -21.79 14.53 -8.82
CA ILE A 8 -20.72 14.43 -9.82
C ILE A 8 -20.84 15.56 -10.84
N GLU A 9 -22.02 15.82 -11.33
CA GLU A 9 -22.24 16.93 -12.28
C GLU A 9 -21.83 18.27 -11.68
N ARG A 10 -22.22 18.54 -10.43
CA ARG A 10 -21.84 19.76 -9.71
C ARG A 10 -20.33 19.85 -9.52
N SER A 11 -19.69 18.72 -9.16
CA SER A 11 -18.25 18.65 -9.00
C SER A 11 -17.52 18.97 -10.29
N HIS A 12 -18.01 18.47 -11.43
CA HIS A 12 -17.42 18.74 -12.75
C HIS A 12 -17.55 20.21 -13.14
N LYS A 13 -18.52 20.92 -12.57
CA LYS A 13 -18.69 22.36 -12.80
C LYS A 13 -17.87 23.24 -11.85
N GLY A 14 -17.04 22.61 -11.00
CA GLY A 14 -16.15 23.32 -10.09
C GLY A 14 -16.64 23.42 -8.65
N ASP A 15 -17.71 22.74 -8.28
CA ASP A 15 -18.22 22.72 -6.92
C ASP A 15 -17.35 21.79 -6.04
N LYS A 16 -16.44 22.38 -5.29
CA LYS A 16 -15.53 21.65 -4.41
C LYS A 16 -16.25 20.97 -3.25
N ASP A 17 -17.33 21.56 -2.76
CA ASP A 17 -18.11 20.96 -1.66
C ASP A 17 -18.79 19.69 -2.12
N ALA A 18 -19.34 19.66 -3.33
CA ALA A 18 -19.92 18.46 -3.92
C ALA A 18 -18.86 17.35 -4.06
N ARG A 19 -17.67 17.71 -4.50
CA ARG A 19 -16.55 16.78 -4.63
C ARG A 19 -16.16 16.18 -3.28
N ASN A 20 -16.08 17.01 -2.24
CA ASN A 20 -15.76 16.55 -0.87
C ASN A 20 -16.84 15.65 -0.29
N VAL A 21 -18.10 15.97 -0.51
CA VAL A 21 -19.23 15.14 -0.07
C VAL A 21 -19.17 13.75 -0.74
N LEU A 22 -18.91 13.72 -2.05
CA LEU A 22 -18.76 12.47 -2.79
C LEU A 22 -17.62 11.63 -2.23
N ALA A 23 -16.47 12.25 -1.96
CA ALA A 23 -15.33 11.55 -1.40
C ALA A 23 -15.67 10.94 -0.05
N GLN A 24 -16.32 11.69 0.83
CA GLN A 24 -16.73 11.19 2.15
C GLN A 24 -17.74 10.05 2.06
N GLN A 25 -18.75 10.19 1.20
CA GLN A 25 -19.78 9.16 1.01
C GLN A 25 -19.22 7.86 0.45
N ASN A 26 -18.12 7.92 -0.29
CA ASN A 26 -17.53 6.77 -0.97
C ASN A 26 -16.22 6.28 -0.31
N MET A 27 -15.86 6.80 0.86
CA MET A 27 -14.66 6.33 1.57
C MET A 27 -14.72 4.86 1.93
N GLY A 28 -15.92 4.29 2.11
CA GLY A 28 -16.09 2.85 2.32
C GLY A 28 -15.49 2.02 1.19
N LEU A 29 -15.54 2.50 -0.05
CA LEU A 29 -14.90 1.83 -1.18
C LEU A 29 -13.37 1.81 -1.02
N VAL A 30 -12.80 2.93 -0.57
CA VAL A 30 -11.35 3.04 -0.34
C VAL A 30 -10.91 2.05 0.73
N TYR A 31 -11.61 1.99 1.85
CA TYR A 31 -11.29 1.05 2.93
C TYR A 31 -11.38 -0.40 2.46
N THR A 32 -12.42 -0.75 1.72
CA THR A 32 -12.62 -2.11 1.21
C THR A 32 -11.49 -2.52 0.27
N VAL A 33 -11.10 -1.64 -0.65
CA VAL A 33 -10.01 -1.91 -1.61
C VAL A 33 -8.67 -1.95 -0.88
N ALA A 34 -8.41 -1.00 0.02
CA ALA A 34 -7.14 -0.93 0.76
C ALA A 34 -6.88 -2.20 1.57
N ARG A 35 -7.91 -2.80 2.16
CA ARG A 35 -7.80 -4.06 2.92
C ARG A 35 -7.25 -5.20 2.08
N ARG A 36 -7.51 -5.22 0.77
CA ARG A 36 -7.00 -6.26 -0.13
C ARG A 36 -5.49 -6.22 -0.27
N PHE A 37 -4.87 -5.08 0.03
CA PHE A 37 -3.43 -4.87 -0.08
C PHE A 37 -2.73 -4.86 1.28
N ASN A 38 -3.45 -5.18 2.35
CA ASN A 38 -2.88 -5.23 3.69
C ASN A 38 -1.79 -6.33 3.75
N GLY A 39 -0.71 -6.06 4.49
CA GLY A 39 0.39 -7.01 4.66
C GLY A 39 1.41 -7.02 3.53
N ARG A 40 1.36 -6.07 2.60
CA ARG A 40 2.31 -5.97 1.48
C ARG A 40 3.43 -4.97 1.73
N GLY A 41 3.75 -4.71 3.00
CA GLY A 41 4.86 -3.84 3.37
C GLY A 41 4.53 -2.36 3.41
N CYS A 42 3.26 -2.00 3.32
CA CYS A 42 2.78 -0.63 3.42
C CYS A 42 1.74 -0.52 4.53
N GLU A 43 1.78 0.57 5.28
CA GLU A 43 0.82 0.80 6.35
C GLU A 43 -0.57 1.08 5.78
N MET A 44 -1.61 0.66 6.52
CA MET A 44 -3.00 0.85 6.10
C MET A 44 -3.32 2.33 5.88
N GLU A 45 -2.80 3.24 6.70
CA GLU A 45 -3.01 4.67 6.55
C GLU A 45 -2.52 5.19 5.21
N ASP A 46 -1.35 4.73 4.78
CA ASP A 46 -0.79 5.11 3.49
C ASP A 46 -1.62 4.56 2.34
N LEU A 47 -2.08 3.31 2.46
CA LEU A 47 -2.96 2.70 1.46
C LEU A 47 -4.27 3.47 1.32
N ILE A 48 -4.85 3.92 2.43
CA ILE A 48 -6.07 4.71 2.44
C ILE A 48 -5.84 6.06 1.77
N GLN A 49 -4.74 6.75 2.06
CA GLN A 49 -4.42 8.02 1.43
C GLN A 49 -4.25 7.89 -0.08
N ILE A 50 -3.52 6.87 -0.52
CA ILE A 50 -3.32 6.59 -1.94
C ILE A 50 -4.63 6.22 -2.62
N GLY A 51 -5.43 5.37 -1.95
CA GLY A 51 -6.75 5.00 -2.43
C GLY A 51 -7.69 6.20 -2.57
N SER A 52 -7.60 7.15 -1.65
CA SER A 52 -8.38 8.40 -1.71
C SER A 52 -8.03 9.22 -2.95
N ILE A 53 -6.76 9.25 -3.36
CA ILE A 53 -6.35 9.90 -4.59
C ILE A 53 -7.02 9.23 -5.80
N GLY A 54 -7.06 7.89 -5.81
CA GLY A 54 -7.76 7.13 -6.84
C GLY A 54 -9.24 7.44 -6.89
N LEU A 55 -9.88 7.58 -5.73
CA LEU A 55 -11.28 7.95 -5.62
C LEU A 55 -11.54 9.35 -6.21
N LEU A 56 -10.70 10.32 -5.86
CA LEU A 56 -10.84 11.68 -6.40
C LEU A 56 -10.67 11.72 -7.91
N LYS A 57 -9.71 10.96 -8.45
CA LYS A 57 -9.54 10.83 -9.90
C LYS A 57 -10.77 10.20 -10.56
N ALA A 58 -11.39 9.21 -9.89
CA ALA A 58 -12.59 8.58 -10.38
C ALA A 58 -13.77 9.58 -10.45
N ILE A 59 -13.92 10.41 -9.41
CA ILE A 59 -14.93 11.46 -9.38
C ILE A 59 -14.72 12.45 -10.55
N ASP A 60 -13.49 12.88 -10.75
CA ASP A 60 -13.16 13.87 -11.77
C ASP A 60 -13.31 13.35 -13.20
N LYS A 61 -13.04 12.06 -13.40
CA LYS A 61 -13.03 11.44 -14.74
C LYS A 61 -14.31 10.67 -15.09
N PHE A 62 -15.21 10.49 -14.14
CA PHE A 62 -16.44 9.74 -14.41
C PHE A 62 -17.30 10.47 -15.43
N ASP A 63 -17.66 9.79 -16.50
CA ASP A 63 -18.53 10.32 -17.53
C ASP A 63 -19.98 9.96 -17.19
N LEU A 64 -20.83 10.97 -17.09
CA LEU A 64 -22.25 10.80 -16.75
C LEU A 64 -23.02 9.98 -17.78
N SER A 65 -22.48 9.82 -18.97
CA SER A 65 -23.07 8.99 -20.02
C SER A 65 -22.78 7.50 -19.84
N TYR A 66 -21.88 7.14 -18.93
CA TYR A 66 -21.57 5.73 -18.67
C TYR A 66 -22.78 5.01 -18.08
N ASP A 67 -23.08 3.84 -18.61
CA ASP A 67 -24.19 3.01 -18.16
C ASP A 67 -23.74 2.03 -17.07
N VAL A 68 -23.01 2.56 -16.08
CA VAL A 68 -22.53 1.79 -14.92
C VAL A 68 -22.65 2.64 -13.67
N ARG A 69 -22.71 1.98 -12.51
CA ARG A 69 -22.69 2.68 -11.23
C ARG A 69 -21.33 3.31 -10.99
N PHE A 70 -21.29 4.44 -10.31
CA PHE A 70 -20.04 5.10 -9.95
C PHE A 70 -19.10 4.15 -9.21
N SER A 71 -19.62 3.35 -8.26
CA SER A 71 -18.79 2.39 -7.51
C SER A 71 -18.10 1.38 -8.41
N THR A 72 -18.78 0.90 -9.45
CA THR A 72 -18.21 -0.03 -10.42
C THR A 72 -17.02 0.60 -11.17
N TYR A 73 -17.09 1.88 -11.46
CA TYR A 73 -16.02 2.63 -12.10
C TYR A 73 -14.90 2.99 -11.11
N ALA A 74 -15.25 3.37 -9.88
CA ALA A 74 -14.31 3.87 -8.89
C ALA A 74 -13.38 2.78 -8.34
N VAL A 75 -13.89 1.57 -8.10
CA VAL A 75 -13.11 0.49 -7.48
C VAL A 75 -11.84 0.15 -8.27
N PRO A 76 -11.88 -0.05 -9.61
CA PRO A 76 -10.64 -0.28 -10.37
C PRO A 76 -9.69 0.92 -10.34
N MET A 77 -10.20 2.15 -10.29
CA MET A 77 -9.37 3.35 -10.22
C MET A 77 -8.62 3.43 -8.89
N ILE A 78 -9.31 3.13 -7.79
CA ILE A 78 -8.71 3.09 -6.45
C ILE A 78 -7.64 1.99 -6.40
N ALA A 79 -7.98 0.79 -6.84
CA ALA A 79 -7.05 -0.34 -6.87
C ALA A 79 -5.83 -0.05 -7.74
N GLY A 80 -6.03 0.60 -8.89
CA GLY A 80 -4.95 0.96 -9.80
C GLY A 80 -3.94 1.92 -9.19
N GLU A 81 -4.40 2.92 -8.43
CA GLU A 81 -3.50 3.84 -7.73
C GLU A 81 -2.67 3.13 -6.66
N ILE A 82 -3.31 2.26 -5.87
CA ILE A 82 -2.61 1.49 -4.84
C ILE A 82 -1.58 0.56 -5.47
N LYS A 83 -1.94 -0.17 -6.52
CA LYS A 83 -1.03 -1.07 -7.22
C LYS A 83 0.18 -0.33 -7.78
N ARG A 84 -0.04 0.85 -8.37
CA ARG A 84 1.05 1.68 -8.91
C ARG A 84 1.98 2.11 -7.79
N PHE A 85 1.46 2.56 -6.66
CA PHE A 85 2.25 2.97 -5.51
C PHE A 85 3.11 1.80 -4.99
N LEU A 86 2.51 0.63 -4.80
CA LEU A 86 3.22 -0.54 -4.32
C LEU A 86 4.32 -0.99 -5.28
N ARG A 87 4.05 -0.92 -6.59
CA ARG A 87 5.04 -1.31 -7.61
C ARG A 87 6.20 -0.32 -7.67
N ASP A 88 5.91 0.99 -7.71
CA ASP A 88 6.92 2.00 -8.01
C ASP A 88 7.70 2.44 -6.79
N ASP A 89 7.07 2.57 -5.63
CA ASP A 89 7.69 3.12 -4.42
C ASP A 89 7.73 2.14 -3.25
N GLY A 90 6.59 1.53 -2.91
CA GLY A 90 6.45 0.69 -1.72
C GLY A 90 7.26 -0.59 -1.79
N MET A 91 7.13 -1.35 -2.88
CA MET A 91 7.80 -2.63 -3.04
C MET A 91 9.32 -2.50 -3.22
N ILE A 92 9.78 -1.43 -3.88
CA ILE A 92 11.21 -1.18 -4.06
C ILE A 92 11.87 -0.93 -2.69
N LYS A 93 11.25 -0.15 -1.82
CA LYS A 93 11.78 0.13 -0.48
C LYS A 93 11.85 -1.14 0.37
N VAL A 94 10.80 -1.95 0.37
CA VAL A 94 10.76 -3.22 1.10
C VAL A 94 11.84 -4.16 0.57
N SER A 95 12.00 -4.24 -0.75
CA SER A 95 13.01 -5.07 -1.40
C SER A 95 14.43 -4.65 -1.00
N ARG A 96 14.71 -3.33 -0.95
CA ARG A 96 16.01 -2.80 -0.52
C ARG A 96 16.29 -3.14 0.94
N SER A 97 15.32 -2.94 1.83
CA SER A 97 15.46 -3.27 3.25
C SER A 97 15.76 -4.75 3.46
N LEU A 98 15.09 -5.64 2.73
CA LEU A 98 15.34 -7.07 2.79
C LEU A 98 16.73 -7.43 2.29
N LYS A 99 17.20 -6.81 1.20
CA LYS A 99 18.55 -7.03 0.68
C LYS A 99 19.61 -6.55 1.67
N GLU A 100 19.45 -5.38 2.27
CA GLU A 100 20.36 -4.87 3.29
C GLU A 100 20.41 -5.80 4.50
N MET A 101 19.27 -6.29 4.96
CA MET A 101 19.20 -7.25 6.06
C MET A 101 19.91 -8.56 5.70
N ALA A 102 19.71 -9.06 4.49
CA ALA A 102 20.35 -10.29 4.03
C ALA A 102 21.87 -10.16 4.05
N VAL A 103 22.43 -9.01 3.62
CA VAL A 103 23.87 -8.75 3.68
C VAL A 103 24.36 -8.76 5.13
N LYS A 104 23.65 -8.10 6.05
CA LYS A 104 24.01 -8.09 7.47
C LYS A 104 23.99 -9.50 8.06
N VAL A 105 22.98 -10.30 7.72
CA VAL A 105 22.89 -11.68 8.20
C VAL A 105 24.08 -12.50 7.73
N CYS A 106 24.44 -12.43 6.45
CA CYS A 106 25.58 -13.16 5.88
C CYS A 106 26.88 -12.77 6.55
N MET A 107 27.16 -11.47 6.69
CA MET A 107 28.39 -10.97 7.29
C MET A 107 28.50 -11.37 8.77
N THR A 108 27.39 -11.28 9.50
CA THR A 108 27.37 -11.63 10.92
C THR A 108 27.58 -13.13 11.11
N ARG A 109 26.96 -13.96 10.27
CA ARG A 109 27.16 -15.42 10.30
C ARG A 109 28.62 -15.80 10.10
N GLU A 110 29.26 -15.22 9.12
CA GLU A 110 30.67 -15.48 8.84
C GLU A 110 31.56 -15.09 10.02
N LYS A 111 31.30 -13.94 10.62
CA LYS A 111 32.05 -13.46 11.78
C LYS A 111 31.87 -14.37 12.99
N LEU A 112 30.64 -14.76 13.30
CA LEU A 112 30.34 -15.63 14.43
C LEU A 112 30.89 -17.04 14.21
N GLU A 113 30.86 -17.55 12.99
CA GLU A 113 31.44 -18.84 12.65
C GLU A 113 32.93 -18.86 12.91
N LYS A 114 33.65 -17.79 12.58
CA LYS A 114 35.07 -17.64 12.90
C LYS A 114 35.31 -17.59 14.40
N ASP A 115 34.51 -16.81 15.13
CA ASP A 115 34.70 -16.61 16.57
C ASP A 115 34.37 -17.86 17.37
N TYR A 116 33.36 -18.61 16.95
CA TYR A 116 32.89 -19.80 17.69
C TYR A 116 33.50 -21.11 17.20
N GLY A 117 34.07 -21.12 16.01
CA GLY A 117 34.57 -22.36 15.38
C GLY A 117 33.44 -23.31 14.98
N ARG A 118 32.21 -22.86 14.92
CA ARG A 118 31.02 -23.63 14.52
C ARG A 118 29.99 -22.72 13.89
N GLU A 119 29.03 -23.30 13.22
CA GLU A 119 27.93 -22.53 12.64
C GLU A 119 27.09 -21.89 13.75
N PRO A 120 26.83 -20.56 13.70
CA PRO A 120 26.00 -19.90 14.71
C PRO A 120 24.52 -20.28 14.56
N THR A 121 23.81 -20.25 15.69
CA THR A 121 22.37 -20.45 15.69
C THR A 121 21.66 -19.19 15.22
N LEU A 122 20.40 -19.34 14.82
CA LEU A 122 19.55 -18.20 14.43
C LEU A 122 19.43 -17.19 15.58
N GLU A 123 19.33 -17.65 16.81
CA GLU A 123 19.26 -16.80 17.99
C GLU A 123 20.54 -16.00 18.20
N GLU A 124 21.71 -16.61 18.00
CA GLU A 124 22.98 -15.92 18.11
C GLU A 124 23.12 -14.82 17.07
N VAL A 125 22.69 -15.06 15.83
CA VAL A 125 22.66 -14.06 14.77
C VAL A 125 21.67 -12.95 15.11
N SER A 126 20.49 -13.30 15.62
CA SER A 126 19.47 -12.35 16.02
C SER A 126 19.98 -11.37 17.09
N GLU A 127 20.64 -11.87 18.12
CA GLU A 127 21.22 -11.02 19.17
C GLU A 127 22.32 -10.11 18.64
N ALA A 128 23.18 -10.63 17.78
CA ALA A 128 24.31 -9.86 17.23
C ALA A 128 23.85 -8.69 16.34
N ILE A 129 22.76 -8.87 15.60
CA ILE A 129 22.21 -7.86 14.68
C ILE A 129 21.22 -6.95 15.39
N GLY A 130 20.53 -7.44 16.42
CA GLY A 130 19.46 -6.70 17.09
C GLY A 130 18.13 -6.76 16.33
N ALA A 131 17.97 -7.75 15.44
CA ALA A 131 16.74 -7.97 14.67
C ALA A 131 15.98 -9.18 15.21
N THR A 132 14.69 -9.26 14.95
CA THR A 132 13.87 -10.40 15.36
C THR A 132 14.18 -11.62 14.50
N ARG A 133 13.85 -12.82 15.01
CA ARG A 133 14.04 -14.07 14.26
C ARG A 133 13.24 -14.06 12.95
N GLU A 134 12.02 -13.52 13.00
CA GLU A 134 11.14 -13.41 11.82
C GLU A 134 11.76 -12.52 10.74
N GLU A 135 12.33 -11.38 11.13
CA GLU A 135 13.00 -10.47 10.19
C GLU A 135 14.17 -11.14 9.49
N ILE A 136 14.97 -11.91 10.24
CA ILE A 136 16.13 -12.61 9.69
C ILE A 136 15.69 -13.71 8.73
N VAL A 137 14.68 -14.49 9.10
CA VAL A 137 14.15 -15.56 8.25
C VAL A 137 13.61 -15.02 6.96
N MET A 138 12.91 -13.88 6.98
CA MET A 138 12.40 -13.22 5.77
C MET A 138 13.52 -12.73 4.85
N ALA A 139 14.67 -12.35 5.41
CA ALA A 139 15.81 -11.87 4.65
C ALA A 139 16.68 -13.00 4.07
N MET A 140 16.56 -14.19 4.61
CA MET A 140 17.28 -15.37 4.13
C MET A 140 16.55 -16.02 2.96
#